data_1360fee11c2c9d2766a0373c1f07e2fb
#
_entry.id   1360fee11c2c9d2766a0373c1f07e2fb
#
_cell.length_a   1.000
_cell.length_b   1.000
_cell.length_c   1.000
_cell.angle_alpha   90.00
_cell.angle_beta   90.00
_cell.angle_gamma   90.00
#
_symmetry.space_group_name_H-M   'P 1'
#
loop_
_entity.id
_entity.type
_entity.pdbx_description
1 polymer ?
#
loop_
_entity_poly.entity_id
_entity_poly.type
_entity_poly.pdbx_seq_one_letter_code
_entity_poly.pdbx_strand_id
1 'polypeptide(L)'
;MRAGLQRGDVLAIEELRAGRKLTQEQVAQALGVSQANVSQIEHQDNIYLRTLSSYVEALGGQLEVRAVFPDETVVLVLPGAGA
;
A
#
# COMPACT_ATOMS: atom_id res chain seq x y z
N MET A 1 14.38 -4.12 -13.38
CA MET A 1 14.03 -4.63 -13.01
C MET A 1 13.55 -4.43 -12.34
N ARG A 2 13.30 -4.38 -12.08
CA ARG A 2 12.89 -4.46 -11.29
C ARG A 2 13.01 -4.95 -10.37
N ALA A 3 13.35 -4.55 -9.88
CA ALA A 3 13.62 -4.90 -8.60
C ALA A 3 12.83 -6.05 -8.24
N GLY A 4 12.74 -6.45 -7.03
CA GLY A 4 12.07 -7.68 -6.72
C GLY A 4 10.67 -7.80 -7.28
N LEU A 5 10.03 -6.68 -7.47
CA LEU A 5 8.66 -6.70 -7.95
C LEU A 5 8.52 -7.13 -9.36
N GLN A 6 9.56 -7.00 -10.11
CA GLN A 6 9.42 -7.28 -11.48
C GLN A 6 9.23 -8.71 -11.80
N ARG A 7 9.45 -9.54 -10.89
CA ARG A 7 9.24 -10.95 -11.11
C ARG A 7 7.79 -11.33 -11.12
N GLY A 8 6.89 -10.35 -11.02
CA GLY A 8 5.51 -10.67 -10.89
C GLY A 8 5.14 -11.11 -9.49
N ASP A 9 6.08 -11.00 -8.60
CA ASP A 9 5.83 -11.37 -7.22
C ASP A 9 4.82 -10.45 -6.58
N VAL A 10 4.04 -11.00 -5.70
CA VAL A 10 3.10 -10.24 -4.91
C VAL A 10 3.75 -10.03 -3.56
N LEU A 11 4.00 -8.79 -3.19
CA LEU A 11 4.54 -8.48 -1.89
C LEU A 11 3.42 -8.42 -0.87
N ALA A 12 3.69 -8.99 0.29
CA ALA A 12 2.79 -8.79 1.41
C ALA A 12 2.85 -7.31 1.82
N ILE A 13 1.73 -6.79 2.31
CA ILE A 13 1.69 -5.38 2.71
C ILE A 13 2.73 -5.09 3.77
N GLU A 14 2.93 -6.04 4.71
CA GLU A 14 3.91 -5.83 5.75
C GLU A 14 5.32 -5.67 5.19
N GLU A 15 5.59 -6.23 4.02
CA GLU A 15 6.90 -6.10 3.40
C GLU A 15 7.13 -4.69 2.87
N LEU A 16 6.07 -4.00 2.48
CA LEU A 16 6.21 -2.60 2.10
C LEU A 16 6.67 -1.79 3.30
N ARG A 17 6.05 -2.04 4.45
CA ARG A 17 6.42 -1.34 5.68
C ARG A 17 7.85 -1.67 6.09
N ALA A 18 8.19 -2.96 6.08
CA ALA A 18 9.52 -3.40 6.49
C ALA A 18 10.59 -2.80 5.57
N GLY A 19 10.30 -2.70 4.29
CA GLY A 19 11.24 -2.11 3.34
C GLY A 19 11.49 -0.64 3.60
N ARG A 20 10.57 0.03 4.29
CA ARG A 20 10.74 1.42 4.68
C ARG A 20 11.31 1.54 6.09
N LYS A 21 11.60 0.40 6.74
CA LYS A 21 12.17 0.35 8.09
C LYS A 21 11.28 1.01 9.12
N LEU A 22 9.98 0.80 8.98
CA LEU A 22 8.99 1.33 9.91
C LEU A 22 8.36 0.21 10.70
N THR A 23 8.05 0.50 11.96
CA THR A 23 7.35 -0.47 12.81
C THR A 23 5.85 -0.30 12.64
N GLN A 24 5.10 -1.32 13.07
CA GLN A 24 3.64 -1.20 13.06
C GLN A 24 3.18 -0.03 13.92
N GLU A 25 3.88 0.21 15.02
CA GLU A 25 3.52 1.31 15.90
C GLU A 25 3.69 2.65 15.23
N GLN A 26 4.77 2.82 14.46
CA GLN A 26 5.00 4.06 13.75
C GLN A 26 3.92 4.30 12.71
N VAL A 27 3.52 3.25 11.99
CA VAL A 27 2.47 3.38 11.00
C VAL A 27 1.13 3.66 11.69
N ALA A 28 0.89 3.01 12.82
CA ALA A 28 -0.34 3.24 13.58
C ALA A 28 -0.46 4.70 13.99
N GLN A 29 0.66 5.30 14.43
CA GLN A 29 0.64 6.70 14.80
C GLN A 29 0.34 7.59 13.60
N ALA A 30 0.93 7.29 12.47
CA ALA A 30 0.71 8.08 11.27
C ALA A 30 -0.74 7.97 10.78
N LEU A 31 -1.35 6.81 10.97
CA LEU A 31 -2.73 6.59 10.55
C LEU A 31 -3.74 7.03 11.60
N GLY A 32 -3.31 7.21 12.84
CA GLY A 32 -4.23 7.56 13.92
C GLY A 32 -5.05 6.38 14.38
N VAL A 33 -4.49 5.18 14.31
CA VAL A 33 -5.19 3.97 14.72
C VAL A 33 -4.31 3.17 15.67
N SER A 34 -4.81 2.05 16.15
CA SER A 34 -4.04 1.20 17.05
C SER A 34 -3.08 0.32 16.26
N GLN A 35 -2.06 -0.18 16.94
CA GLN A 35 -1.15 -1.14 16.33
C GLN A 35 -1.89 -2.40 15.91
N ALA A 36 -2.86 -2.84 16.70
CA ALA A 36 -3.64 -4.01 16.35
C ALA A 36 -4.39 -3.79 15.04
N ASN A 37 -4.85 -2.57 14.81
CA ASN A 37 -5.52 -2.24 13.57
C ASN A 37 -4.56 -2.33 12.39
N VAL A 38 -3.35 -1.84 12.56
CA VAL A 38 -2.34 -1.95 11.49
C VAL A 38 -2.04 -3.41 11.20
N SER A 39 -1.89 -4.22 12.24
CA SER A 39 -1.64 -5.64 12.07
C SER A 39 -2.78 -6.29 11.29
N GLN A 40 -4.02 -5.91 11.61
CA GLN A 40 -5.18 -6.44 10.93
C GLN A 40 -5.18 -6.04 9.46
N ILE A 41 -4.85 -4.80 9.17
CA ILE A 41 -4.75 -4.35 7.78
C ILE A 41 -3.73 -5.18 7.02
N GLU A 42 -2.60 -5.45 7.64
CA GLU A 42 -1.52 -6.15 6.98
C GLU A 42 -1.83 -7.62 6.72
N HIS A 43 -2.82 -8.17 7.40
CA HIS A 43 -3.12 -9.58 7.28
C HIS A 43 -4.49 -9.85 6.67
N GLN A 44 -5.12 -8.84 6.08
CA GLN A 44 -6.39 -9.03 5.41
C GLN A 44 -6.19 -9.63 4.03
N ASP A 45 -7.10 -10.55 3.66
CA ASP A 45 -7.07 -11.11 2.31
C ASP A 45 -7.59 -10.10 1.30
N ASN A 46 -8.61 -9.34 1.69
CA ASN A 46 -9.20 -8.32 0.83
C ASN A 46 -9.12 -6.99 1.53
N ILE A 47 -8.49 -6.04 0.89
CA ILE A 47 -8.33 -4.72 1.46
C ILE A 47 -8.92 -3.71 0.49
N TYR A 48 -9.65 -2.73 1.03
CA TYR A 48 -10.18 -1.66 0.20
C TYR A 48 -9.04 -0.79 -0.29
N LEU A 49 -9.16 -0.32 -1.54
CA LEU A 49 -8.14 0.55 -2.09
C LEU A 49 -7.96 1.81 -1.27
N ARG A 50 -9.05 2.33 -0.69
CA ARG A 50 -8.95 3.51 0.17
C ARG A 50 -8.05 3.24 1.36
N THR A 51 -8.22 2.09 2.00
CA THR A 51 -7.40 1.72 3.15
C THR A 51 -5.96 1.54 2.73
N LEU A 52 -5.73 0.88 1.61
CA LEU A 52 -4.38 0.67 1.11
C LEU A 52 -3.72 2.00 0.76
N SER A 53 -4.47 2.92 0.18
CA SER A 53 -3.94 4.24 -0.16
C SER A 53 -3.50 4.98 1.09
N SER A 54 -4.33 4.96 2.14
CA SER A 54 -3.96 5.61 3.40
C SER A 54 -2.74 4.95 4.02
N TYR A 55 -2.67 3.63 3.95
CA TYR A 55 -1.55 2.90 4.51
C TYR A 55 -0.25 3.29 3.80
N VAL A 56 -0.27 3.32 2.47
CA VAL A 56 0.92 3.67 1.70
C VAL A 56 1.34 5.11 1.99
N GLU A 57 0.36 6.01 2.15
CA GLU A 57 0.68 7.40 2.50
C GLU A 57 1.33 7.48 3.87
N ALA A 58 0.90 6.63 4.80
CA ALA A 58 1.52 6.59 6.12
C ALA A 58 2.97 6.12 6.06
N LEU A 59 3.32 5.38 5.03
CA LEU A 59 4.70 4.96 4.80
C LEU A 59 5.53 6.03 4.10
N GLY A 60 4.91 7.13 3.74
CA GLY A 60 5.61 8.22 3.03
C GLY A 60 5.52 8.11 1.53
N GLY A 61 4.68 7.24 1.02
CA GLY A 61 4.55 7.06 -0.42
C GLY A 61 3.19 7.46 -0.93
N GLN A 62 2.89 7.01 -2.12
CA GLN A 62 1.62 7.29 -2.76
C GLN A 62 1.22 6.05 -3.55
N LEU A 63 -0.03 5.64 -3.40
CA LEU A 63 -0.52 4.48 -4.13
C LEU A 63 -0.90 4.87 -5.54
N GLU A 64 -0.38 4.13 -6.49
CA GLU A 64 -0.72 4.34 -7.88
C GLU A 64 -1.32 3.04 -8.42
N VAL A 65 -2.47 3.13 -9.08
CA VAL A 65 -3.12 1.98 -9.69
C VAL A 65 -3.13 2.18 -11.19
N ARG A 66 -2.67 1.16 -11.91
CA ARG A 66 -2.55 1.27 -13.35
C ARG A 66 -3.21 0.08 -14.00
N ALA A 67 -3.94 0.35 -15.07
CA ALA A 67 -4.50 -0.70 -15.93
C ALA A 67 -3.59 -0.81 -17.13
N VAL A 68 -2.99 -1.98 -17.30
CA VAL A 68 -2.01 -2.18 -18.36
C VAL A 68 -2.63 -3.03 -19.45
N PHE A 69 -2.75 -2.47 -20.64
CA PHE A 69 -3.26 -3.16 -21.81
C PHE A 69 -2.11 -3.36 -22.80
N PRO A 70 -2.28 -4.25 -23.76
CA PRO A 70 -1.21 -4.45 -24.74
C PRO A 70 -0.82 -3.19 -25.50
N ASP A 71 -1.78 -2.27 -25.69
CA ASP A 71 -1.55 -1.06 -26.49
C ASP A 71 -1.50 0.22 -25.67
N GLU A 72 -1.76 0.16 -24.38
CA GLU A 72 -1.71 1.37 -23.57
C GLU A 72 -1.72 1.04 -22.08
N THR A 73 -1.32 2.04 -21.30
CA THR A 73 -1.38 1.96 -19.85
C THR A 73 -2.17 3.16 -19.35
N VAL A 74 -3.14 2.91 -18.49
CA VAL A 74 -4.01 3.95 -17.97
C VAL A 74 -3.83 4.03 -16.47
N VAL A 75 -3.54 5.22 -15.96
CA VAL A 75 -3.45 5.43 -14.51
C VAL A 75 -4.86 5.74 -14.01
N LEU A 76 -5.26 5.00 -12.99
CA LEU A 76 -6.58 5.18 -12.41
C LEU A 76 -6.50 6.10 -11.21
N VAL A 77 -7.45 7.03 -11.14
CA VAL A 77 -7.55 7.93 -10.01
C VAL A 77 -8.46 7.29 -8.98
N LEU A 78 -7.97 7.15 -7.75
CA LEU A 78 -8.76 6.51 -6.71
C LEU A 78 -9.69 7.53 -6.06
N PRO A 79 -10.98 7.20 -5.95
CA PRO A 79 -11.93 8.09 -5.29
C PRO A 79 -11.50 8.36 -3.87
N GLY A 80 -11.49 9.62 -3.48
CA GLY A 80 -11.13 10.00 -2.12
C GLY A 80 -9.66 9.97 -1.81
N ALA A 81 -8.81 9.53 -2.75
CA ALA A 81 -7.39 9.52 -2.51
C ALA A 81 -6.86 10.94 -2.48
N GLY A 82 -6.09 11.26 -1.48
CA GLY A 82 -5.51 12.59 -1.37
C GLY A 82 -6.48 13.67 -0.95
N ALA A 83 -7.68 13.29 -0.65
CA ALA A 83 -8.68 14.27 -0.25
C ALA A 83 -8.46 14.74 1.17
#